data_2457e85dff5412435c0fbdea1cb4fe72
#
_entry.id   2457e85dff5412435c0fbdea1cb4fe72
#
_cell.length_a   1.000
_cell.length_b   1.000
_cell.length_c   1.000
_cell.angle_alpha   90.00
_cell.angle_beta   90.00
_cell.angle_gamma   90.00
#
_symmetry.space_group_name_H-M   'P 1'
#
loop_
_entity.id
_entity.type
_entity.pdbx_description
1 polymer ?
#
loop_
_entity_poly.entity_id
_entity_poly.type
_entity_poly.pdbx_seq_one_letter_code
_entity_poly.pdbx_strand_id
1 'polypeptide(L)'
;MFSYNDALRHKGRRLAFDVDGLCRLAAESVNQNPANVVNLSKLAEGGFNCTFLITLRDNFQMVARIPYPITAPKFYAVASEVATLEFLRSSGLPVPKTYGYSPDSDNAAKTEYIFMEFVRGSKLSDVWPSLGDQEVISVVRQLTQLESVMMSLSFPAGGSLYLTKDLEKVATGPGIPLEDERFCIGPDTRLPLWYGRRSKLDVNRGPCTPFSAFSLLRP
;
A
#
# COMPACT_ATOMS: atom_id res chain seq x y z
N MET A 1 -5.77 -25.21 -22.02
CA MET A 1 -7.09 -24.58 -22.28
C MET A 1 -7.16 -23.34 -21.42
N PHE A 2 -6.89 -22.15 -21.98
CA PHE A 2 -7.01 -20.89 -21.24
C PHE A 2 -8.50 -20.60 -21.00
N SER A 3 -8.86 -20.42 -19.74
CA SER A 3 -10.24 -20.11 -19.35
C SER A 3 -10.60 -18.69 -19.82
N TYR A 4 -11.88 -18.46 -20.16
CA TYR A 4 -12.44 -17.12 -20.41
C TYR A 4 -12.06 -16.10 -19.30
N ASN A 5 -11.97 -16.57 -18.08
CA ASN A 5 -11.52 -15.77 -16.93
C ASN A 5 -10.05 -15.33 -17.03
N ASP A 6 -9.17 -16.07 -17.70
CA ASP A 6 -7.77 -15.67 -17.85
C ASP A 6 -7.63 -14.48 -18.81
N ALA A 7 -8.39 -14.46 -19.89
CA ALA A 7 -8.41 -13.33 -20.83
C ALA A 7 -8.89 -12.03 -20.15
N LEU A 8 -9.92 -12.12 -19.29
CA LEU A 8 -10.41 -11.00 -18.50
C LEU A 8 -9.38 -10.52 -17.45
N ARG A 9 -8.70 -11.47 -16.80
CA ARG A 9 -7.61 -11.16 -15.85
C ARG A 9 -6.44 -10.47 -16.54
N HIS A 10 -6.02 -10.97 -17.70
CA HIS A 10 -4.97 -10.33 -18.49
C HIS A 10 -5.36 -8.93 -18.95
N LYS A 11 -6.60 -8.73 -19.39
CA LYS A 11 -7.11 -7.41 -19.77
C LYS A 11 -7.13 -6.44 -18.58
N GLY A 12 -7.58 -6.90 -17.40
CA GLY A 12 -7.65 -6.08 -16.18
C GLY A 12 -6.29 -5.74 -15.58
N ARG A 13 -5.23 -6.49 -15.95
CA ARG A 13 -3.84 -6.27 -15.51
C ARG A 13 -2.98 -5.54 -16.53
N ARG A 14 -3.55 -5.16 -17.68
CA ARG A 14 -2.81 -4.38 -18.67
C ARG A 14 -2.52 -2.98 -18.11
N LEU A 15 -1.30 -2.82 -17.65
CA LEU A 15 -0.80 -1.59 -17.09
C LEU A 15 -0.37 -0.66 -18.23
N ALA A 16 -0.88 0.57 -18.23
CA ALA A 16 -0.44 1.64 -19.10
C ALA A 16 -0.16 2.87 -18.23
N PHE A 17 1.06 3.39 -18.31
CA PHE A 17 1.51 4.57 -17.56
C PHE A 17 2.63 5.28 -18.34
N ASP A 18 2.89 6.53 -17.99
CA ASP A 18 3.99 7.29 -18.54
C ASP A 18 5.29 6.95 -17.81
N VAL A 19 6.19 6.25 -18.49
CA VAL A 19 7.47 5.77 -17.92
C VAL A 19 8.39 6.94 -17.59
N ASP A 20 8.49 7.93 -18.48
CA ASP A 20 9.37 9.08 -18.27
C ASP A 20 8.84 9.95 -17.12
N GLY A 21 7.53 10.13 -17.06
CA GLY A 21 6.86 10.79 -15.95
C GLY A 21 7.08 10.08 -14.62
N LEU A 22 6.99 8.74 -14.59
CA LEU A 22 7.25 7.93 -13.39
C LEU A 22 8.71 8.08 -12.92
N CYS A 23 9.66 7.96 -13.85
CA CYS A 23 11.10 8.11 -13.55
C CYS A 23 11.43 9.51 -13.02
N ARG A 24 10.83 10.55 -13.60
CA ARG A 24 10.98 11.92 -13.12
C ARG A 24 10.48 12.07 -11.68
N LEU A 25 9.25 11.65 -11.40
CA LEU A 25 8.68 11.72 -10.06
C LEU A 25 9.47 10.91 -9.03
N ALA A 26 10.02 9.76 -9.45
CA ALA A 26 10.86 8.93 -8.58
C ALA A 26 12.15 9.66 -8.17
N ALA A 27 12.86 10.26 -9.13
CA ALA A 27 14.07 11.03 -8.85
C ALA A 27 13.76 12.24 -7.95
N GLU A 28 12.71 13.01 -8.27
CA GLU A 28 12.27 14.16 -7.49
C GLU A 28 11.93 13.77 -6.03
N SER A 29 11.34 12.59 -5.81
CA SER A 29 10.96 12.11 -4.45
C SER A 29 12.16 11.92 -3.51
N VAL A 30 13.36 11.81 -4.05
CA VAL A 30 14.62 11.69 -3.31
C VAL A 30 15.59 12.86 -3.58
N ASN A 31 15.07 14.00 -4.07
CA ASN A 31 15.82 15.21 -4.40
C ASN A 31 16.96 14.97 -5.39
N GLN A 32 16.75 14.08 -6.35
CA GLN A 32 17.72 13.75 -7.41
C GLN A 32 17.25 14.33 -8.76
N ASN A 33 18.22 14.55 -9.66
CA ASN A 33 17.89 14.95 -11.02
C ASN A 33 17.28 13.76 -11.79
N PRO A 34 16.19 13.94 -12.54
CA PRO A 34 15.59 12.90 -13.38
C PRO A 34 16.57 12.21 -14.34
N ALA A 35 17.57 12.93 -14.85
CA ALA A 35 18.64 12.37 -15.68
C ALA A 35 19.54 11.35 -14.97
N ASN A 36 19.42 11.24 -13.64
CA ASN A 36 20.14 10.24 -12.86
C ASN A 36 19.46 8.87 -12.85
N VAL A 37 18.23 8.74 -13.33
CA VAL A 37 17.60 7.42 -13.49
C VAL A 37 18.31 6.68 -14.64
N VAL A 38 18.94 5.56 -14.31
CA VAL A 38 19.70 4.77 -15.29
C VAL A 38 19.00 3.48 -15.68
N ASN A 39 18.10 2.99 -14.85
CA ASN A 39 17.36 1.75 -15.13
C ASN A 39 16.00 1.73 -14.47
N LEU A 40 15.02 1.20 -15.19
CA LEU A 40 13.71 0.78 -14.72
C LEU A 40 13.47 -0.66 -15.17
N SER A 41 13.40 -1.58 -14.25
CA SER A 41 13.17 -3.00 -14.56
C SER A 41 12.02 -3.55 -13.75
N LYS A 42 11.24 -4.47 -14.33
CA LYS A 42 10.18 -5.17 -13.61
C LYS A 42 10.78 -6.08 -12.55
N LEU A 43 10.41 -5.86 -11.29
CA LEU A 43 10.90 -6.63 -10.15
C LEU A 43 9.98 -7.81 -9.82
N ALA A 44 8.68 -7.56 -9.76
CA ALA A 44 7.70 -8.56 -9.38
C ALA A 44 6.30 -8.22 -9.92
N GLU A 45 5.44 -9.23 -9.94
CA GLU A 45 4.04 -9.09 -10.32
C GLU A 45 3.17 -9.83 -9.33
N GLY A 46 2.28 -9.10 -8.67
CA GLY A 46 1.33 -9.64 -7.69
C GLY A 46 -0.10 -9.75 -8.25
N GLY A 47 -1.04 -10.04 -7.35
CA GLY A 47 -2.47 -10.10 -7.70
C GLY A 47 -3.08 -8.72 -7.99
N PHE A 48 -2.58 -7.68 -7.34
CA PHE A 48 -3.17 -6.33 -7.35
C PHE A 48 -2.20 -5.24 -7.85
N ASN A 49 -0.90 -5.51 -7.89
CA ASN A 49 0.14 -4.55 -8.20
C ASN A 49 1.20 -5.15 -9.10
N CYS A 50 1.80 -4.29 -9.92
CA CYS A 50 3.08 -4.52 -10.58
C CYS A 50 4.16 -3.69 -9.87
N THR A 51 5.33 -4.28 -9.69
CA THR A 51 6.43 -3.69 -8.95
C THR A 51 7.65 -3.56 -9.84
N PHE A 52 8.24 -2.36 -9.88
CA PHE A 52 9.43 -2.05 -10.65
C PHE A 52 10.58 -1.65 -9.73
N LEU A 53 11.79 -1.98 -10.12
CA LEU A 53 13.03 -1.49 -9.51
C LEU A 53 13.55 -0.30 -10.33
N ILE A 54 13.70 0.83 -9.68
CA ILE A 54 14.33 2.03 -10.24
C ILE A 54 15.73 2.12 -9.65
N THR A 55 16.73 2.31 -10.52
CA THR A 55 18.12 2.48 -10.14
C THR A 55 18.63 3.85 -10.61
N LEU A 56 19.27 4.58 -9.72
CA LEU A 56 19.92 5.87 -9.99
C LEU A 56 21.43 5.70 -10.20
N ARG A 57 22.10 6.70 -10.77
CA ARG A 57 23.53 6.68 -11.11
C ARG A 57 24.46 6.43 -9.92
N ASP A 58 24.07 6.88 -8.74
CA ASP A 58 24.78 6.66 -7.47
C ASP A 58 24.55 5.26 -6.87
N ASN A 59 23.95 4.34 -7.63
CA ASN A 59 23.48 3.03 -7.19
C ASN A 59 22.37 3.06 -6.13
N PHE A 60 21.74 4.21 -5.89
CA PHE A 60 20.54 4.25 -5.10
C PHE A 60 19.43 3.48 -5.82
N GLN A 61 18.71 2.65 -5.07
CA GLN A 61 17.64 1.81 -5.59
C GLN A 61 16.35 2.02 -4.78
N MET A 62 15.24 2.13 -5.49
CA MET A 62 13.91 2.18 -4.90
C MET A 62 12.94 1.32 -5.67
N VAL A 63 11.86 0.97 -5.01
CA VAL A 63 10.74 0.23 -5.60
C VAL A 63 9.65 1.20 -6.00
N ALA A 64 9.17 1.09 -7.24
CA ALA A 64 7.92 1.70 -7.69
C ALA A 64 6.83 0.62 -7.72
N ARG A 65 5.81 0.79 -6.89
CA ARG A 65 4.65 -0.10 -6.83
C ARG A 65 3.46 0.57 -7.50
N ILE A 66 2.90 -0.06 -8.53
CA ILE A 66 1.83 0.48 -9.35
C ILE A 66 0.63 -0.48 -9.27
N PRO A 67 -0.54 -0.01 -8.81
CA PRO A 67 -1.73 -0.85 -8.77
C PRO A 67 -2.26 -1.13 -10.18
N TYR A 68 -2.82 -2.31 -10.40
CA TYR A 68 -3.50 -2.61 -11.65
C TYR A 68 -4.79 -1.80 -11.80
N PRO A 69 -5.24 -1.52 -13.05
CA PRO A 69 -6.49 -0.79 -13.29
C PRO A 69 -7.73 -1.43 -12.65
N ILE A 70 -7.69 -2.76 -12.44
CA ILE A 70 -8.77 -3.53 -11.80
C ILE A 70 -8.78 -3.40 -10.26
N THR A 71 -7.70 -2.90 -9.66
CA THR A 71 -7.62 -2.73 -8.20
C THR A 71 -8.61 -1.65 -7.77
N ALA A 72 -9.51 -2.01 -6.86
CA ALA A 72 -10.50 -1.10 -6.30
C ALA A 72 -10.53 -1.25 -4.76
N PRO A 73 -10.73 -0.15 -4.05
CA PRO A 73 -10.83 1.26 -4.49
C PRO A 73 -9.45 1.85 -4.71
N LYS A 74 -9.17 2.43 -5.88
CA LYS A 74 -7.81 2.87 -6.25
C LYS A 74 -7.22 3.90 -5.28
N PHE A 75 -7.87 5.06 -5.18
CA PHE A 75 -7.40 6.14 -4.32
C PHE A 75 -7.24 5.68 -2.87
N TYR A 76 -8.31 5.14 -2.30
CA TYR A 76 -8.32 4.71 -0.90
C TYR A 76 -7.32 3.60 -0.61
N ALA A 77 -7.11 2.66 -1.54
CA ALA A 77 -6.16 1.57 -1.35
C ALA A 77 -4.72 2.08 -1.27
N VAL A 78 -4.30 2.96 -2.19
CA VAL A 78 -2.95 3.54 -2.19
C VAL A 78 -2.74 4.45 -0.99
N ALA A 79 -3.70 5.35 -0.70
CA ALA A 79 -3.62 6.26 0.43
C ALA A 79 -3.54 5.50 1.77
N SER A 80 -4.36 4.46 1.93
CA SER A 80 -4.35 3.62 3.13
C SER A 80 -3.07 2.78 3.27
N GLU A 81 -2.54 2.25 2.17
CA GLU A 81 -1.28 1.50 2.19
C GLU A 81 -0.12 2.39 2.67
N VAL A 82 -0.01 3.60 2.13
CA VAL A 82 1.02 4.56 2.54
C VAL A 82 0.87 4.96 4.00
N ALA A 83 -0.34 5.33 4.42
CA ALA A 83 -0.61 5.69 5.81
C ALA A 83 -0.26 4.55 6.77
N THR A 84 -0.56 3.31 6.38
CA THR A 84 -0.23 2.12 7.18
C THR A 84 1.28 1.93 7.30
N LEU A 85 2.04 2.06 6.19
CA LEU A 85 3.50 1.97 6.22
C LEU A 85 4.11 3.06 7.11
N GLU A 86 3.66 4.30 6.98
CA GLU A 86 4.17 5.42 7.79
C GLU A 86 3.82 5.26 9.28
N PHE A 87 2.61 4.83 9.60
CA PHE A 87 2.18 4.59 10.97
C PHE A 87 2.95 3.44 11.63
N LEU A 88 3.09 2.30 10.94
CA LEU A 88 3.85 1.16 11.46
C LEU A 88 5.32 1.53 11.67
N ARG A 89 5.90 2.30 10.74
CA ARG A 89 7.27 2.79 10.88
C ARG A 89 7.43 3.75 12.06
N SER A 90 6.49 4.67 12.27
CA SER A 90 6.50 5.58 13.44
C SER A 90 6.31 4.83 14.76
N SER A 91 5.66 3.66 14.71
CA SER A 91 5.50 2.75 15.85
C SER A 91 6.72 1.81 16.06
N GLY A 92 7.82 2.01 15.32
CA GLY A 92 9.06 1.24 15.48
C GLY A 92 9.10 -0.09 14.75
N LEU A 93 8.13 -0.39 13.89
CA LEU A 93 8.14 -1.60 13.08
C LEU A 93 9.05 -1.45 11.84
N PRO A 94 9.83 -2.48 11.47
CA PRO A 94 10.80 -2.43 10.38
C PRO A 94 10.11 -2.62 9.01
N VAL A 95 9.29 -1.65 8.62
CA VAL A 95 8.63 -1.61 7.31
C VAL A 95 9.39 -0.70 6.35
N PRO A 96 9.30 -0.92 5.02
CA PRO A 96 9.95 -0.08 4.03
C PRO A 96 9.59 1.40 4.17
N LYS A 97 10.58 2.29 4.03
CA LYS A 97 10.35 3.73 4.01
C LYS A 97 9.62 4.12 2.72
N THR A 98 8.61 4.97 2.82
CA THR A 98 7.98 5.63 1.68
C THR A 98 8.77 6.87 1.30
N TYR A 99 9.14 7.02 0.02
CA TYR A 99 9.83 8.21 -0.51
C TYR A 99 8.86 9.19 -1.16
N GLY A 100 7.82 8.67 -1.82
CA GLY A 100 6.80 9.45 -2.48
C GLY A 100 5.64 8.58 -2.94
N TYR A 101 4.51 9.19 -3.19
CA TYR A 101 3.32 8.48 -3.67
C TYR A 101 2.32 9.41 -4.30
N SER A 102 1.44 8.86 -5.11
CA SER A 102 0.20 9.50 -5.54
C SER A 102 -0.93 8.48 -5.52
N PRO A 103 -2.00 8.70 -4.73
CA PRO A 103 -3.20 7.87 -4.78
C PRO A 103 -4.10 8.20 -5.98
N ASP A 104 -3.73 9.20 -6.76
CA ASP A 104 -4.44 9.79 -7.88
C ASP A 104 -3.61 9.60 -9.15
N SER A 105 -4.26 9.36 -10.30
CA SER A 105 -3.62 9.24 -11.61
C SER A 105 -3.43 10.58 -12.33
N ASP A 106 -3.93 11.69 -11.79
CA ASP A 106 -3.69 13.03 -12.32
C ASP A 106 -2.29 13.54 -11.92
N ASN A 107 -1.28 12.91 -12.46
CA ASN A 107 0.13 13.19 -12.23
C ASN A 107 0.96 12.89 -13.50
N ALA A 108 2.26 13.17 -13.45
CA ALA A 108 3.13 12.98 -14.61
C ALA A 108 3.26 11.53 -15.07
N ALA A 109 3.09 10.55 -14.18
CA ALA A 109 3.12 9.13 -14.51
C ALA A 109 1.79 8.61 -15.09
N LYS A 110 0.70 9.39 -14.99
CA LYS A 110 -0.67 9.05 -15.41
C LYS A 110 -1.19 7.76 -14.76
N THR A 111 -0.73 7.50 -13.55
CA THR A 111 -1.12 6.33 -12.75
C THR A 111 -0.91 6.59 -11.27
N GLU A 112 -1.61 5.85 -10.42
CA GLU A 112 -1.35 5.79 -9.00
C GLU A 112 -0.02 5.06 -8.76
N TYR A 113 0.75 5.46 -7.76
CA TYR A 113 2.04 4.83 -7.44
C TYR A 113 2.44 5.01 -5.98
N ILE A 114 3.36 4.16 -5.52
CA ILE A 114 4.10 4.30 -4.26
C ILE A 114 5.58 4.06 -4.56
N PHE A 115 6.43 5.02 -4.25
CA PHE A 115 7.88 4.84 -4.20
C PHE A 115 8.30 4.48 -2.79
N MET A 116 9.00 3.38 -2.66
CA MET A 116 9.43 2.88 -1.36
C MET A 116 10.83 2.30 -1.39
N GLU A 117 11.38 2.11 -0.22
CA GLU A 117 12.69 1.52 0.00
C GLU A 117 12.78 0.13 -0.64
N PHE A 118 13.86 -0.10 -1.35
CA PHE A 118 14.24 -1.44 -1.80
C PHE A 118 14.98 -2.15 -0.67
N VAL A 119 14.28 -3.00 0.05
CA VAL A 119 14.86 -3.81 1.12
C VAL A 119 15.61 -4.98 0.50
N ARG A 120 16.93 -4.98 0.69
CA ARG A 120 17.80 -6.09 0.25
C ARG A 120 17.72 -7.23 1.25
N GLY A 121 17.73 -8.46 0.75
CA GLY A 121 17.71 -9.65 1.59
C GLY A 121 17.37 -10.91 0.80
N SER A 122 17.35 -12.02 1.49
CA SER A 122 16.89 -13.30 0.95
C SER A 122 15.47 -13.59 1.43
N LYS A 123 14.68 -14.24 0.60
CA LYS A 123 13.35 -14.67 1.03
C LYS A 123 13.51 -15.73 2.12
N LEU A 124 12.80 -15.55 3.21
CA LEU A 124 12.85 -16.52 4.32
C LEU A 124 12.47 -17.94 3.87
N SER A 125 11.51 -18.05 2.94
CA SER A 125 11.13 -19.36 2.35
C SER A 125 12.30 -20.09 1.68
N ASP A 126 13.23 -19.35 1.08
CA ASP A 126 14.34 -19.92 0.31
C ASP A 126 15.47 -20.41 1.24
N VAL A 127 15.63 -19.75 2.38
CA VAL A 127 16.67 -20.09 3.38
C VAL A 127 16.15 -21.00 4.49
N TRP A 128 14.83 -21.06 4.70
CA TRP A 128 14.21 -21.82 5.80
C TRP A 128 14.66 -23.27 5.90
N PRO A 129 14.78 -24.05 4.80
CA PRO A 129 15.21 -25.45 4.88
C PRO A 129 16.67 -25.65 5.33
N SER A 130 17.49 -24.59 5.28
CA SER A 130 18.91 -24.63 5.68
C SER A 130 19.18 -24.07 7.08
N LEU A 131 18.14 -23.54 7.77
CA LEU A 131 18.28 -23.00 9.11
C LEU A 131 18.44 -24.12 10.15
N GLY A 132 19.37 -23.93 11.07
CA GLY A 132 19.47 -24.78 12.27
C GLY A 132 18.44 -24.37 13.33
N ASP A 133 18.22 -25.24 14.32
CA ASP A 133 17.20 -25.05 15.37
C ASP A 133 17.32 -23.70 16.09
N GLN A 134 18.55 -23.25 16.38
CA GLN A 134 18.79 -21.97 17.06
C GLN A 134 18.41 -20.77 16.18
N GLU A 135 18.64 -20.87 14.89
CA GLU A 135 18.26 -19.82 13.92
C GLU A 135 16.75 -19.75 13.77
N VAL A 136 16.07 -20.91 13.68
CA VAL A 136 14.59 -20.97 13.65
C VAL A 136 14.01 -20.35 14.92
N ILE A 137 14.51 -20.70 16.10
CA ILE A 137 14.07 -20.10 17.38
C ILE A 137 14.28 -18.58 17.37
N SER A 138 15.42 -18.11 16.85
CA SER A 138 15.70 -16.67 16.74
C SER A 138 14.72 -15.96 15.85
N VAL A 139 14.42 -16.52 14.66
CA VAL A 139 13.43 -15.95 13.72
C VAL A 139 12.05 -15.89 14.35
N VAL A 140 11.60 -17.00 14.96
CA VAL A 140 10.28 -17.06 15.61
C VAL A 140 10.18 -16.03 16.74
N ARG A 141 11.22 -15.90 17.56
CA ARG A 141 11.25 -14.90 18.65
C ARG A 141 11.13 -13.46 18.10
N GLN A 142 11.85 -13.13 17.03
CA GLN A 142 11.77 -11.80 16.42
C GLN A 142 10.37 -11.54 15.84
N LEU A 143 9.78 -12.51 15.15
CA LEU A 143 8.41 -12.40 14.62
C LEU A 143 7.40 -12.19 15.75
N THR A 144 7.50 -12.95 16.85
CA THR A 144 6.61 -12.79 18.01
C THR A 144 6.75 -11.41 18.65
N GLN A 145 7.97 -10.85 18.70
CA GLN A 145 8.18 -9.49 19.18
C GLN A 145 7.50 -8.44 18.29
N LEU A 146 7.64 -8.56 16.97
CA LEU A 146 6.97 -7.67 16.02
C LEU A 146 5.45 -7.78 16.12
N GLU A 147 4.93 -9.00 16.22
CA GLU A 147 3.50 -9.25 16.39
C GLU A 147 2.98 -8.64 17.72
N SER A 148 3.74 -8.77 18.81
CA SER A 148 3.40 -8.15 20.09
C SER A 148 3.29 -6.62 19.99
N VAL A 149 4.22 -5.98 19.26
CA VAL A 149 4.12 -4.54 19.01
C VAL A 149 2.88 -4.22 18.20
N MET A 150 2.59 -4.96 17.12
CA MET A 150 1.39 -4.74 16.30
C MET A 150 0.11 -4.88 17.11
N MET A 151 0.03 -5.89 17.99
CA MET A 151 -1.15 -6.14 18.82
C MET A 151 -1.33 -5.10 19.94
N SER A 152 -0.27 -4.37 20.30
CA SER A 152 -0.37 -3.27 21.28
C SER A 152 -0.93 -1.97 20.69
N LEU A 153 -1.01 -1.87 19.35
CA LEU A 153 -1.56 -0.69 18.69
C LEU A 153 -3.08 -0.68 18.84
N SER A 154 -3.61 0.39 19.41
CA SER A 154 -5.05 0.58 19.57
C SER A 154 -5.60 1.57 18.55
N PHE A 155 -6.84 1.32 18.10
CA PHE A 155 -7.52 2.18 17.14
C PHE A 155 -8.90 2.59 17.68
N PRO A 156 -9.31 3.86 17.49
CA PRO A 156 -10.58 4.39 18.03
C PRO A 156 -11.82 3.87 17.30
N ALA A 157 -11.64 3.28 16.11
CA ALA A 157 -12.73 2.83 15.25
C ALA A 157 -12.31 1.71 14.30
N GLY A 158 -13.29 1.00 13.73
CA GLY A 158 -13.08 0.10 12.60
C GLY A 158 -13.10 0.86 11.27
N GLY A 159 -12.21 0.48 10.37
CA GLY A 159 -12.05 1.09 9.06
C GLY A 159 -10.65 0.85 8.52
N SER A 160 -10.19 1.72 7.61
CA SER A 160 -8.81 1.73 7.15
C SER A 160 -8.10 3.01 7.59
N LEU A 161 -6.78 2.91 7.75
CA LEU A 161 -5.94 4.03 8.18
C LEU A 161 -5.59 4.93 7.00
N TYR A 162 -5.60 6.24 7.22
CA TYR A 162 -5.23 7.25 6.22
C TYR A 162 -4.37 8.33 6.84
N LEU A 163 -3.58 9.00 6.00
CA LEU A 163 -3.09 10.33 6.34
C LEU A 163 -4.27 11.31 6.25
N THR A 164 -4.46 12.13 7.27
CA THR A 164 -5.56 13.10 7.36
C THR A 164 -5.61 14.00 6.13
N LYS A 165 -4.46 14.50 5.69
CA LYS A 165 -4.32 15.33 4.48
C LYS A 165 -4.82 14.68 3.18
N ASP A 166 -4.79 13.35 3.09
CA ASP A 166 -5.24 12.64 1.88
C ASP A 166 -6.74 12.38 1.93
N LEU A 167 -7.26 12.01 3.09
CA LEU A 167 -8.69 11.77 3.25
C LEU A 167 -9.50 13.06 3.04
N GLU A 168 -9.00 14.21 3.50
CA GLU A 168 -9.62 15.53 3.32
C GLU A 168 -9.85 15.91 1.84
N LYS A 169 -9.04 15.37 0.92
CA LYS A 169 -9.19 15.66 -0.52
C LYS A 169 -10.40 14.99 -1.16
N VAL A 170 -10.87 13.88 -0.62
CA VAL A 170 -11.85 13.01 -1.30
C VAL A 170 -13.04 12.61 -0.45
N ALA A 171 -12.97 12.78 0.87
CA ALA A 171 -14.03 12.32 1.76
C ALA A 171 -15.13 13.36 1.91
N THR A 172 -16.37 12.87 1.96
CA THR A 172 -17.56 13.68 2.28
C THR A 172 -17.68 13.94 3.78
N GLY A 173 -16.77 13.43 4.60
CA GLY A 173 -16.73 13.62 6.06
C GLY A 173 -15.32 13.44 6.63
N PRO A 174 -15.07 14.00 7.81
CA PRO A 174 -13.80 13.85 8.49
C PRO A 174 -13.59 12.41 8.91
N GLY A 175 -12.35 11.93 8.82
CA GLY A 175 -11.94 10.69 9.45
C GLY A 175 -12.00 10.81 10.98
N ILE A 176 -11.95 9.67 11.66
CA ILE A 176 -11.78 9.64 13.11
C ILE A 176 -10.28 9.74 13.41
N PRO A 177 -9.80 10.85 14.02
CA PRO A 177 -8.38 11.07 14.25
C PRO A 177 -7.80 10.06 15.25
N LEU A 178 -6.51 9.76 15.11
CA LEU A 178 -5.71 9.07 16.10
C LEU A 178 -5.09 10.10 17.07
N GLU A 179 -4.39 9.62 18.10
CA GLU A 179 -3.58 10.49 18.97
C GLU A 179 -2.51 11.29 18.18
N ASP A 180 -1.91 10.65 17.20
CA ASP A 180 -1.11 11.34 16.17
C ASP A 180 -2.06 11.83 15.08
N GLU A 181 -2.43 13.11 15.13
CA GLU A 181 -3.40 13.76 14.23
C GLU A 181 -3.00 13.72 12.74
N ARG A 182 -1.77 13.32 12.42
CA ARG A 182 -1.39 13.03 11.02
C ARG A 182 -2.20 11.89 10.44
N PHE A 183 -2.74 11.00 11.29
CA PHE A 183 -3.47 9.80 10.92
C PHE A 183 -4.92 9.85 11.36
N CYS A 184 -5.78 9.26 10.56
CA CYS A 184 -7.19 9.08 10.88
C CYS A 184 -7.71 7.73 10.35
N ILE A 185 -8.80 7.24 10.94
CA ILE A 185 -9.56 6.10 10.41
C ILE A 185 -10.64 6.63 9.47
N GLY A 186 -10.67 6.08 8.28
CA GLY A 186 -11.63 6.40 7.23
C GLY A 186 -12.32 5.17 6.65
N PRO A 187 -12.82 5.26 5.41
CA PRO A 187 -13.54 4.18 4.74
C PRO A 187 -12.71 2.90 4.65
N ASP A 188 -13.35 1.77 4.91
CA ASP A 188 -12.74 0.44 4.86
C ASP A 188 -12.40 0.06 3.41
N THR A 189 -11.14 -0.29 3.16
CA THR A 189 -10.61 -0.67 1.83
C THR A 189 -10.71 -2.16 1.53
N ARG A 190 -11.28 -2.98 2.41
CA ARG A 190 -11.37 -4.43 2.19
C ARG A 190 -12.10 -4.75 0.90
N LEU A 191 -11.47 -5.59 0.07
CA LEU A 191 -11.94 -5.95 -1.26
C LEU A 191 -13.42 -6.37 -1.33
N PRO A 192 -13.98 -7.17 -0.38
CA PRO A 192 -15.39 -7.55 -0.42
C PRO A 192 -16.37 -6.37 -0.43
N LEU A 193 -15.98 -5.21 0.09
CA LEU A 193 -16.81 -4.01 0.11
C LEU A 193 -16.81 -3.24 -1.22
N TRP A 194 -15.84 -3.53 -2.11
CA TRP A 194 -15.61 -2.79 -3.35
C TRP A 194 -15.64 -3.68 -4.60
N TYR A 195 -15.82 -4.99 -4.45
CA TYR A 195 -15.76 -5.91 -5.58
C TYR A 195 -17.00 -5.84 -6.47
N GLY A 196 -16.79 -5.76 -7.79
CA GLY A 196 -17.82 -5.80 -8.80
C GLY A 196 -18.87 -4.69 -8.66
N ARG A 197 -20.14 -5.04 -8.59
CA ARG A 197 -21.23 -4.06 -8.48
C ARG A 197 -21.22 -3.28 -7.19
N ARG A 198 -20.60 -3.81 -6.13
CA ARG A 198 -20.53 -3.13 -4.82
C ARG A 198 -19.74 -1.83 -4.87
N SER A 199 -18.75 -1.70 -5.78
CA SER A 199 -17.99 -0.46 -5.96
C SER A 199 -18.85 0.72 -6.43
N LYS A 200 -19.99 0.44 -7.06
CA LYS A 200 -20.92 1.44 -7.60
C LYS A 200 -22.04 1.81 -6.63
N LEU A 201 -22.13 1.15 -5.48
CA LEU A 201 -23.15 1.46 -4.47
C LEU A 201 -22.72 2.71 -3.70
N ASP A 202 -23.66 3.62 -3.54
CA ASP A 202 -23.55 4.74 -2.61
C ASP A 202 -23.94 4.25 -1.20
N VAL A 203 -22.95 3.74 -0.50
CA VAL A 203 -23.10 3.20 0.86
C VAL A 203 -21.98 3.70 1.75
N ASN A 204 -22.29 3.92 3.02
CA ASN A 204 -21.29 4.23 4.02
C ASN A 204 -20.37 3.01 4.24
N ARG A 205 -19.06 3.18 4.00
CA ARG A 205 -18.03 2.17 4.22
C ARG A 205 -17.16 2.42 5.46
N GLY A 206 -17.68 3.17 6.39
CA GLY A 206 -16.98 3.54 7.62
C GLY A 206 -16.39 4.96 7.57
N PRO A 207 -15.70 5.37 8.64
CA PRO A 207 -15.33 4.57 9.80
C PRO A 207 -16.52 4.15 10.66
N CYS A 208 -16.41 2.98 11.30
CA CYS A 208 -17.45 2.45 12.20
C CYS A 208 -16.96 2.53 13.65
N THR A 209 -17.62 3.35 14.48
CA THR A 209 -17.38 3.32 15.92
C THR A 209 -18.08 2.12 16.57
N PRO A 210 -17.62 1.63 17.73
CA PRO A 210 -18.29 0.53 18.43
C PRO A 210 -19.79 0.80 18.69
N PHE A 211 -20.18 2.04 18.89
CA PHE A 211 -21.58 2.45 19.08
C PHE A 211 -22.41 2.42 17.80
N SER A 212 -21.85 2.69 16.64
CA SER A 212 -22.59 2.67 15.37
C SER A 212 -22.92 1.24 14.90
N ALA A 213 -22.14 0.25 15.31
CA ALA A 213 -22.42 -1.16 15.01
C ALA A 213 -23.69 -1.67 15.72
N PHE A 214 -24.00 -1.14 16.90
CA PHE A 214 -25.21 -1.53 17.67
C PHE A 214 -26.49 -0.85 17.17
N SER A 215 -26.41 0.31 16.52
CA SER A 215 -27.59 1.02 16.03
C SER A 215 -28.22 0.39 14.77
N LEU A 216 -27.46 -0.43 14.04
CA LEU A 216 -27.92 -1.15 12.84
C LEU A 216 -28.62 -2.48 13.17
N LEU A 217 -28.65 -2.90 14.45
CA LEU A 217 -29.26 -4.15 14.92
C LEU A 217 -30.59 -3.93 15.69
N ARG A 218 -31.18 -2.73 15.62
CA ARG A 218 -32.53 -2.54 16.13
C ARG A 218 -33.57 -2.90 15.07
N PRO A 219 -34.50 -3.78 15.37
CA PRO A 219 -35.59 -4.19 14.47
C PRO A 219 -36.53 -3.04 14.14
#